data_08d1def2f8cd065d1e3523b23c36b6e8
#
_entry.id   08d1def2f8cd065d1e3523b23c36b6e8
#
_cell.length_a   1.000
_cell.length_b   1.000
_cell.length_c   1.000
_cell.angle_alpha   90.00
_cell.angle_beta   90.00
_cell.angle_gamma   90.00
#
_symmetry.space_group_name_H-M   'P 1'
#
loop_
_entity.id
_entity.type
_entity.pdbx_description
1 polymer ?
#
loop_
_entity_poly.entity_id
_entity_poly.type
_entity_poly.pdbx_seq_one_letter_code
_entity_poly.pdbx_strand_id
1 'polypeptide(L)'
;DGNYYNITEIEGAASAIGTFSYPVAGIVDPELVGQKVTVNGYLIGSNVSRNLVNTMVVNIAAAGTTPTTKSIGEVALAPVGKYNVRGQVVATYGQGFLMNDGTGSILVFQKAAPSNKIGDIVSVSGDISVYNGLNQFKETATVTKINKEDVSVTYPKPFEMLGEDVTAYASALCVRYVTYKGELIIGTSGSGNKIYNIKIDGTDLQGAISYPQTGLIDESLEGQEVIVTGYTIGAFNKNFYTI
;
A
#
# COMPACT_ATOMS: atom_id res chain seq x y z
N ASP A 1 36.37 -2.96 5.50
CA ASP A 1 36.73 -1.68 4.84
C ASP A 1 35.43 -0.94 4.59
N GLY A 2 35.19 0.14 5.36
CA GLY A 2 33.98 0.94 5.21
C GLY A 2 34.08 1.82 3.97
N ASN A 3 33.10 1.76 3.08
CA ASN A 3 33.00 2.67 1.96
C ASN A 3 32.65 4.06 2.47
N TYR A 4 33.41 5.06 2.02
CA TYR A 4 33.11 6.49 2.25
C TYR A 4 32.31 7.00 1.06
N TYR A 5 31.19 7.66 1.31
CA TYR A 5 30.38 8.27 0.29
C TYR A 5 30.37 9.78 0.48
N ASN A 6 30.64 10.49 -0.61
CA ASN A 6 30.64 11.94 -0.64
C ASN A 6 29.73 12.45 -1.75
N ILE A 7 29.05 13.55 -1.47
CA ILE A 7 28.35 14.36 -2.48
C ILE A 7 29.30 15.50 -2.85
N THR A 8 29.84 15.45 -4.04
CA THR A 8 30.87 16.38 -4.51
C THR A 8 30.34 17.76 -4.85
N GLU A 9 29.05 17.88 -5.09
CA GLU A 9 28.36 19.13 -5.41
C GLU A 9 26.96 19.12 -4.80
N ILE A 10 26.62 20.19 -4.08
CA ILE A 10 25.29 20.38 -3.49
C ILE A 10 24.60 21.53 -4.22
N GLU A 11 23.42 21.27 -4.77
CA GLU A 11 22.65 22.29 -5.50
C GLU A 11 22.34 23.49 -4.61
N GLY A 12 22.68 24.70 -5.13
CA GLY A 12 22.52 25.94 -4.39
C GLY A 12 23.65 26.29 -3.42
N ALA A 13 24.70 25.45 -3.29
CA ALA A 13 25.87 25.73 -2.46
C ALA A 13 27.12 25.88 -3.32
N ALA A 14 27.79 27.01 -3.21
CA ALA A 14 28.93 27.38 -4.08
C ALA A 14 30.17 26.47 -3.91
N SER A 15 30.34 25.80 -2.77
CA SER A 15 31.53 24.98 -2.50
C SER A 15 31.37 23.90 -1.40
N ALA A 16 30.16 23.65 -0.93
CA ALA A 16 29.95 22.66 0.12
C ALA A 16 29.98 21.23 -0.44
N ILE A 17 30.66 20.34 0.28
CA ILE A 17 30.72 18.90 0.00
C ILE A 17 29.92 18.16 1.06
N GLY A 18 28.98 17.31 0.65
CA GLY A 18 28.25 16.43 1.55
C GLY A 18 29.07 15.18 1.89
N THR A 19 29.06 14.78 3.14
CA THR A 19 29.61 13.48 3.57
C THR A 19 28.55 12.69 4.32
N PHE A 20 28.55 11.36 4.13
CA PHE A 20 27.67 10.48 4.85
C PHE A 20 28.37 9.90 6.05
N SER A 21 27.79 10.12 7.23
CA SER A 21 28.34 9.60 8.48
C SER A 21 27.79 8.22 8.74
N TYR A 22 28.66 7.24 8.65
CA TYR A 22 28.37 5.83 8.97
C TYR A 22 27.02 5.33 8.41
N PRO A 23 26.81 5.36 7.08
CA PRO A 23 25.54 4.91 6.51
C PRO A 23 25.31 3.43 6.83
N VAL A 24 24.07 3.10 7.12
CA VAL A 24 23.65 1.71 7.34
C VAL A 24 23.90 0.91 6.04
N ALA A 25 24.36 -0.32 6.17
CA ALA A 25 24.62 -1.19 5.02
C ALA A 25 23.36 -1.31 4.13
N GLY A 26 23.54 -1.12 2.82
CA GLY A 26 22.48 -1.18 1.83
C GLY A 26 21.66 0.10 1.67
N ILE A 27 21.89 1.15 2.47
CA ILE A 27 21.17 2.43 2.31
C ILE A 27 21.68 3.23 1.09
N VAL A 28 22.93 3.02 0.70
CA VAL A 28 23.52 3.61 -0.49
C VAL A 28 23.69 2.53 -1.54
N ASP A 29 22.95 2.65 -2.64
CA ASP A 29 23.10 1.78 -3.80
C ASP A 29 24.39 2.17 -4.55
N PRO A 30 25.35 1.25 -4.73
CA PRO A 30 26.57 1.51 -5.47
C PRO A 30 26.35 1.97 -6.92
N GLU A 31 25.22 1.62 -7.54
CA GLU A 31 24.87 2.06 -8.90
C GLU A 31 24.59 3.55 -8.99
N LEU A 32 24.34 4.23 -7.86
CA LEU A 32 24.15 5.69 -7.80
C LEU A 32 25.47 6.49 -7.85
N VAL A 33 26.63 5.83 -7.80
CA VAL A 33 27.93 6.51 -7.87
C VAL A 33 28.09 7.20 -9.22
N GLY A 34 28.43 8.50 -9.17
CA GLY A 34 28.55 9.34 -10.35
C GLY A 34 27.23 9.90 -10.89
N GLN A 35 26.10 9.58 -10.26
CA GLN A 35 24.81 10.15 -10.62
C GLN A 35 24.45 11.34 -9.73
N LYS A 36 23.58 12.23 -10.25
CA LYS A 36 22.91 13.24 -9.42
C LYS A 36 21.89 12.53 -8.53
N VAL A 37 21.96 12.78 -7.21
CA VAL A 37 21.12 12.11 -6.23
C VAL A 37 20.38 13.10 -5.34
N THR A 38 19.23 12.68 -4.84
CA THR A 38 18.53 13.36 -3.74
C THR A 38 18.81 12.59 -2.46
N VAL A 39 19.31 13.28 -1.45
CA VAL A 39 19.62 12.71 -0.13
C VAL A 39 18.66 13.28 0.89
N ASN A 40 17.96 12.38 1.60
CA ASN A 40 17.16 12.73 2.77
C ASN A 40 17.87 12.25 4.03
N GLY A 41 18.05 13.14 5.00
CA GLY A 41 18.76 12.79 6.21
C GLY A 41 18.78 13.93 7.21
N TYR A 42 19.48 13.70 8.32
CA TYR A 42 19.68 14.70 9.37
C TYR A 42 21.07 15.31 9.27
N LEU A 43 21.15 16.62 9.26
CA LEU A 43 22.43 17.32 9.41
C LEU A 43 22.95 17.12 10.84
N ILE A 44 24.12 16.50 10.96
CA ILE A 44 24.72 16.18 12.27
C ILE A 44 25.97 17.01 12.55
N GLY A 45 26.39 17.84 11.61
CA GLY A 45 27.51 18.77 11.81
C GLY A 45 28.08 19.27 10.50
N SER A 46 28.99 20.21 10.64
CA SER A 46 29.76 20.74 9.51
C SER A 46 31.22 20.99 9.91
N ASN A 47 32.11 20.90 8.94
CA ASN A 47 33.50 21.33 9.09
C ASN A 47 33.75 22.49 8.13
N VAL A 48 33.70 23.70 8.66
CA VAL A 48 33.80 24.94 7.83
C VAL A 48 35.13 25.04 7.13
N SER A 49 36.24 24.63 7.75
CA SER A 49 37.57 24.72 7.14
C SER A 49 37.78 23.76 5.95
N ARG A 50 36.92 22.73 5.83
CA ARG A 50 36.91 21.76 4.72
C ARG A 50 35.69 21.87 3.83
N ASN A 51 34.79 22.81 4.09
CA ASN A 51 33.51 22.96 3.41
C ASN A 51 32.65 21.65 3.43
N LEU A 52 32.76 20.86 4.54
CA LEU A 52 32.06 19.60 4.66
C LEU A 52 30.77 19.75 5.45
N VAL A 53 29.72 19.11 4.95
CA VAL A 53 28.43 18.96 5.64
C VAL A 53 28.20 17.47 5.91
N ASN A 54 28.13 17.10 7.19
CA ASN A 54 27.93 15.72 7.60
C ASN A 54 26.44 15.43 7.72
N THR A 55 26.01 14.35 7.08
CA THR A 55 24.61 13.93 7.06
C THR A 55 24.50 12.48 7.52
N MET A 56 23.59 12.23 8.45
CA MET A 56 23.09 10.88 8.73
C MET A 56 21.98 10.60 7.72
N VAL A 57 22.27 9.74 6.74
CA VAL A 57 21.36 9.45 5.63
C VAL A 57 20.25 8.53 6.10
N VAL A 58 19.02 8.89 5.76
CA VAL A 58 17.82 8.07 5.95
C VAL A 58 17.38 7.45 4.63
N ASN A 59 17.58 8.16 3.52
CA ASN A 59 17.29 7.66 2.18
C ASN A 59 18.14 8.40 1.15
N ILE A 60 18.51 7.71 0.07
CA ILE A 60 19.19 8.26 -1.10
C ILE A 60 18.58 7.68 -2.38
N ALA A 61 18.35 8.51 -3.37
CA ALA A 61 17.83 8.11 -4.67
C ALA A 61 18.45 8.96 -5.79
N ALA A 62 18.47 8.47 -7.02
CA ALA A 62 18.86 9.27 -8.17
C ALA A 62 17.99 10.54 -8.25
N ALA A 63 18.61 11.70 -8.48
CA ALA A 63 17.88 12.97 -8.57
C ALA A 63 16.92 12.93 -9.75
N GLY A 64 15.67 13.29 -9.50
CA GLY A 64 14.60 13.21 -10.50
C GLY A 64 13.84 11.88 -10.50
N THR A 65 14.26 10.88 -9.69
CA THR A 65 13.56 9.59 -9.55
C THR A 65 12.79 9.43 -8.24
N THR A 66 12.87 10.40 -7.30
CA THR A 66 11.97 10.39 -6.15
C THR A 66 10.57 10.69 -6.69
N PRO A 67 9.66 9.73 -6.77
CA PRO A 67 8.30 10.03 -7.19
C PRO A 67 7.76 11.09 -6.24
N THR A 68 7.29 12.21 -6.76
CA THR A 68 6.55 13.19 -5.96
C THR A 68 5.45 12.43 -5.24
N THR A 69 5.32 12.61 -3.93
CA THR A 69 4.23 11.99 -3.18
C THR A 69 2.92 12.45 -3.80
N LYS A 70 2.17 11.51 -4.36
CA LYS A 70 0.85 11.76 -4.94
C LYS A 70 -0.23 11.39 -3.93
N SER A 71 -1.42 11.94 -4.13
CA SER A 71 -2.58 11.48 -3.37
C SER A 71 -2.95 10.05 -3.79
N ILE A 72 -3.50 9.29 -2.85
CA ILE A 72 -3.95 7.92 -3.12
C ILE A 72 -5.07 7.92 -4.17
N GLY A 73 -5.97 8.92 -4.13
CA GLY A 73 -7.03 9.06 -5.13
C GLY A 73 -6.49 9.23 -6.56
N GLU A 74 -5.40 9.98 -6.74
CA GLU A 74 -4.73 10.11 -8.04
C GLU A 74 -4.10 8.78 -8.47
N VAL A 75 -3.39 8.08 -7.58
CA VAL A 75 -2.69 6.82 -7.90
C VAL A 75 -3.68 5.68 -8.16
N ALA A 76 -4.80 5.65 -7.46
CA ALA A 76 -5.86 4.67 -7.68
C ALA A 76 -6.42 4.69 -9.12
N LEU A 77 -6.32 5.83 -9.80
CA LEU A 77 -6.79 6.03 -11.18
C LEU A 77 -5.64 6.18 -12.19
N ALA A 78 -4.40 6.14 -11.74
CA ALA A 78 -3.24 6.39 -12.59
C ALA A 78 -2.92 5.19 -13.51
N PRO A 79 -2.22 5.43 -14.63
CA PRO A 79 -1.62 4.35 -15.42
C PRO A 79 -0.66 3.51 -14.58
N VAL A 80 -0.45 2.25 -14.98
CA VAL A 80 0.59 1.40 -14.37
C VAL A 80 1.94 2.11 -14.44
N GLY A 81 2.64 2.16 -13.31
CA GLY A 81 3.89 2.89 -13.17
C GLY A 81 4.39 2.88 -11.72
N LYS A 82 5.45 3.61 -11.46
CA LYS A 82 6.06 3.74 -10.14
C LYS A 82 5.55 5.00 -9.44
N TYR A 83 5.05 4.83 -8.22
CA TYR A 83 4.46 5.91 -7.43
C TYR A 83 4.94 5.87 -5.99
N ASN A 84 4.79 7.03 -5.34
CA ASN A 84 4.97 7.19 -3.91
C ASN A 84 3.69 7.82 -3.34
N VAL A 85 3.12 7.18 -2.32
CA VAL A 85 1.93 7.67 -1.61
C VAL A 85 2.16 7.59 -0.10
N ARG A 86 1.31 8.30 0.63
CA ARG A 86 1.30 8.31 2.07
C ARG A 86 -0.12 8.21 2.57
N GLY A 87 -0.36 7.42 3.61
CA GLY A 87 -1.71 7.26 4.14
C GLY A 87 -1.75 6.44 5.41
N GLN A 88 -2.94 6.30 5.95
CA GLN A 88 -3.22 5.47 7.12
C GLN A 88 -3.69 4.08 6.69
N VAL A 89 -3.21 3.04 7.37
CA VAL A 89 -3.70 1.67 7.21
C VAL A 89 -5.12 1.61 7.78
N VAL A 90 -6.09 1.27 6.94
CA VAL A 90 -7.52 1.22 7.32
C VAL A 90 -8.09 -0.20 7.40
N ALA A 91 -7.44 -1.16 6.77
CA ALA A 91 -7.78 -2.59 6.88
C ALA A 91 -6.54 -3.45 6.63
N THR A 92 -6.52 -4.66 7.19
CA THR A 92 -5.48 -5.67 6.97
C THR A 92 -6.11 -6.98 6.54
N TYR A 93 -5.39 -7.74 5.71
CA TYR A 93 -5.81 -9.08 5.26
C TYR A 93 -4.60 -10.02 5.19
N GLY A 94 -4.79 -11.29 4.89
CA GLY A 94 -3.72 -12.30 4.95
C GLY A 94 -2.52 -12.07 4.00
N GLN A 95 -2.64 -11.15 3.02
CA GLN A 95 -1.57 -10.88 2.04
C GLN A 95 -1.23 -9.40 1.89
N GLY A 96 -1.58 -8.56 2.85
CA GLY A 96 -1.25 -7.14 2.82
C GLY A 96 -2.26 -6.27 3.58
N PHE A 97 -2.42 -5.03 3.13
CA PHE A 97 -3.29 -4.05 3.77
C PHE A 97 -3.89 -3.05 2.77
N LEU A 98 -4.95 -2.40 3.20
CA LEU A 98 -5.55 -1.25 2.53
C LEU A 98 -5.12 0.02 3.24
N MET A 99 -4.73 1.04 2.50
CA MET A 99 -4.43 2.37 3.03
C MET A 99 -5.30 3.45 2.39
N ASN A 100 -5.50 4.54 3.14
CA ASN A 100 -6.30 5.69 2.75
C ASN A 100 -5.65 6.98 3.23
N ASP A 101 -5.79 8.08 2.48
CA ASP A 101 -5.26 9.42 2.81
C ASP A 101 -6.36 10.50 2.86
N GLY A 102 -7.64 10.10 2.82
CA GLY A 102 -8.80 10.99 2.73
C GLY A 102 -9.20 11.32 1.28
N THR A 103 -8.34 11.10 0.29
CA THR A 103 -8.65 11.31 -1.13
C THR A 103 -9.08 10.03 -1.83
N GLY A 104 -8.65 8.88 -1.32
CA GLY A 104 -8.94 7.57 -1.88
C GLY A 104 -8.33 6.43 -1.08
N SER A 105 -8.53 5.22 -1.55
CA SER A 105 -7.96 4.00 -0.97
C SER A 105 -7.22 3.19 -2.03
N ILE A 106 -6.12 2.55 -1.62
CA ILE A 106 -5.33 1.66 -2.48
C ILE A 106 -4.85 0.44 -1.69
N LEU A 107 -4.87 -0.72 -2.34
CA LEU A 107 -4.37 -1.97 -1.78
C LEU A 107 -2.85 -2.03 -1.89
N VAL A 108 -2.20 -2.54 -0.85
CA VAL A 108 -0.77 -2.86 -0.84
C VAL A 108 -0.62 -4.37 -0.66
N PHE A 109 -0.21 -5.02 -1.73
CA PHE A 109 -0.02 -6.47 -1.74
C PHE A 109 1.39 -6.82 -1.28
N GLN A 110 1.53 -7.76 -0.32
CA GLN A 110 2.81 -8.14 0.30
C GLN A 110 3.10 -9.65 0.27
N LYS A 111 2.20 -10.46 -0.29
CA LYS A 111 2.25 -11.95 -0.25
C LYS A 111 2.28 -12.56 1.15
N ALA A 112 2.12 -11.77 2.19
CA ALA A 112 2.12 -12.20 3.58
C ALA A 112 1.24 -11.28 4.42
N ALA A 113 0.84 -11.74 5.60
CA ALA A 113 0.17 -10.89 6.57
C ALA A 113 1.07 -9.71 6.93
N PRO A 114 0.54 -8.48 6.94
CA PRO A 114 1.34 -7.30 7.18
C PRO A 114 1.76 -7.19 8.65
N SER A 115 2.94 -6.60 8.89
CA SER A 115 3.35 -6.19 10.24
C SER A 115 2.67 -4.89 10.69
N ASN A 116 2.17 -4.11 9.74
CA ASN A 116 1.44 -2.87 9.99
C ASN A 116 0.05 -3.16 10.55
N LYS A 117 -0.42 -2.28 11.43
CA LYS A 117 -1.74 -2.37 12.08
C LYS A 117 -2.66 -1.28 11.57
N ILE A 118 -3.96 -1.49 11.70
CA ILE A 118 -4.97 -0.44 11.46
C ILE A 118 -4.64 0.77 12.32
N GLY A 119 -4.64 1.95 11.72
CA GLY A 119 -4.24 3.21 12.35
C GLY A 119 -2.77 3.60 12.11
N ASP A 120 -1.90 2.68 11.70
CA ASP A 120 -0.52 3.03 11.36
C ASP A 120 -0.47 3.96 10.14
N ILE A 121 0.39 4.98 10.20
CA ILE A 121 0.66 5.85 9.06
C ILE A 121 1.90 5.32 8.35
N VAL A 122 1.79 5.13 7.04
CA VAL A 122 2.82 4.55 6.21
C VAL A 122 3.06 5.38 4.94
N SER A 123 4.30 5.35 4.47
CA SER A 123 4.67 5.72 3.10
C SER A 123 4.89 4.44 2.31
N VAL A 124 4.37 4.40 1.09
CA VAL A 124 4.53 3.28 0.17
C VAL A 124 5.09 3.79 -1.14
N SER A 125 6.21 3.21 -1.57
CA SER A 125 6.88 3.55 -2.83
C SER A 125 7.12 2.29 -3.64
N GLY A 126 6.67 2.28 -4.88
CA GLY A 126 6.84 1.12 -5.75
C GLY A 126 5.95 1.14 -6.99
N ASP A 127 6.02 0.05 -7.72
CA ASP A 127 5.18 -0.16 -8.90
C ASP A 127 3.77 -0.57 -8.51
N ILE A 128 2.80 -0.07 -9.27
CA ILE A 128 1.42 -0.55 -9.21
C ILE A 128 1.11 -1.52 -10.34
N SER A 129 0.10 -2.35 -10.12
CA SER A 129 -0.49 -3.25 -11.11
C SER A 129 -2.00 -3.23 -10.98
N VAL A 130 -2.70 -3.64 -12.02
CA VAL A 130 -4.15 -3.84 -11.96
C VAL A 130 -4.44 -5.25 -11.43
N TYR A 131 -5.25 -5.34 -10.39
CA TYR A 131 -5.76 -6.60 -9.84
C TYR A 131 -7.28 -6.48 -9.65
N ASN A 132 -8.03 -7.44 -10.18
CA ASN A 132 -9.49 -7.44 -10.17
C ASN A 132 -10.12 -6.10 -10.63
N GLY A 133 -9.47 -5.43 -11.61
CA GLY A 133 -9.91 -4.16 -12.19
C GLY A 133 -9.51 -2.90 -11.42
N LEU A 134 -8.82 -3.01 -10.29
CA LEU A 134 -8.34 -1.89 -9.49
C LEU A 134 -6.81 -1.86 -9.38
N ASN A 135 -6.25 -0.66 -9.23
CA ASN A 135 -4.83 -0.49 -8.99
C ASN A 135 -4.45 -0.96 -7.57
N GLN A 136 -3.32 -1.64 -7.48
CA GLN A 136 -2.68 -2.02 -6.21
C GLN A 136 -1.17 -1.89 -6.30
N PHE A 137 -0.50 -1.63 -5.19
CA PHE A 137 0.95 -1.76 -5.11
C PHE A 137 1.34 -3.24 -5.14
N LYS A 138 2.44 -3.53 -5.87
CA LYS A 138 3.02 -4.88 -5.96
C LYS A 138 3.80 -5.22 -4.68
N GLU A 139 4.05 -6.52 -4.49
CA GLU A 139 4.85 -7.05 -3.37
C GLU A 139 6.27 -6.48 -3.27
N THR A 140 6.78 -5.90 -4.35
CA THR A 140 8.10 -5.25 -4.41
C THR A 140 8.09 -3.83 -3.89
N ALA A 141 6.91 -3.27 -3.53
CA ALA A 141 6.83 -1.93 -2.98
C ALA A 141 7.48 -1.84 -1.60
N THR A 142 8.22 -0.77 -1.39
CA THR A 142 8.80 -0.45 -0.09
C THR A 142 7.74 0.21 0.79
N VAL A 143 7.52 -0.34 1.97
CA VAL A 143 6.61 0.19 2.98
C VAL A 143 7.41 0.70 4.17
N THR A 144 7.24 1.96 4.51
CA THR A 144 7.92 2.60 5.65
C THR A 144 6.88 3.15 6.61
N LYS A 145 6.93 2.73 7.88
CA LYS A 145 6.09 3.30 8.93
C LYS A 145 6.57 4.71 9.27
N ILE A 146 5.63 5.64 9.39
CA ILE A 146 5.88 7.04 9.70
C ILE A 146 5.28 7.34 11.06
N ASN A 147 6.08 7.97 11.95
CA ASN A 147 5.62 8.31 13.31
C ASN A 147 5.01 9.73 13.39
N LYS A 148 4.43 10.23 12.30
CA LYS A 148 3.82 11.58 12.25
C LYS A 148 2.32 11.49 12.01
N GLU A 149 1.56 12.31 12.75
CA GLU A 149 0.09 12.36 12.78
C GLU A 149 -0.52 13.30 11.70
N ASP A 150 0.11 13.47 10.56
CA ASP A 150 -0.34 14.42 9.54
C ASP A 150 -1.32 13.79 8.52
N VAL A 151 -1.75 12.55 8.73
CA VAL A 151 -2.80 11.89 7.95
C VAL A 151 -3.93 11.52 8.89
N SER A 152 -5.08 12.16 8.71
CA SER A 152 -6.31 11.82 9.44
C SER A 152 -7.32 11.23 8.46
N VAL A 153 -7.83 10.05 8.78
CA VAL A 153 -8.85 9.37 7.97
C VAL A 153 -10.13 9.26 8.78
N THR A 154 -11.22 9.71 8.18
CA THR A 154 -12.54 9.48 8.75
C THR A 154 -13.06 8.12 8.24
N TYR A 155 -13.39 7.23 9.15
CA TYR A 155 -14.00 5.95 8.80
C TYR A 155 -15.47 6.16 8.48
N PRO A 156 -15.94 5.91 7.24
CA PRO A 156 -17.34 6.02 6.89
C PRO A 156 -18.15 4.90 7.55
N LYS A 157 -19.45 5.05 7.62
CA LYS A 157 -20.32 3.91 7.85
C LYS A 157 -20.30 3.00 6.63
N PRO A 158 -20.38 1.65 6.80
CA PRO A 158 -20.44 0.78 5.67
C PRO A 158 -21.72 1.04 4.86
N PHE A 159 -21.58 1.05 3.55
CA PHE A 159 -22.72 1.11 2.63
C PHE A 159 -23.35 -0.28 2.55
N GLU A 160 -24.65 -0.39 2.80
CA GLU A 160 -25.39 -1.64 2.63
C GLU A 160 -25.57 -1.90 1.12
N MET A 161 -24.98 -3.01 0.63
CA MET A 161 -25.09 -3.44 -0.76
C MET A 161 -26.17 -4.52 -0.88
N LEU A 162 -27.18 -4.25 -1.67
CA LEU A 162 -28.16 -5.23 -2.14
C LEU A 162 -27.69 -5.88 -3.45
N GLY A 163 -28.38 -6.92 -3.95
CA GLY A 163 -28.00 -7.61 -5.17
C GLY A 163 -27.87 -6.71 -6.40
N GLU A 164 -28.72 -5.71 -6.53
CA GLU A 164 -28.64 -4.69 -7.60
C GLU A 164 -27.40 -3.81 -7.48
N ASP A 165 -27.00 -3.43 -6.27
CA ASP A 165 -25.77 -2.66 -6.01
C ASP A 165 -24.53 -3.45 -6.33
N VAL A 166 -24.52 -4.76 -6.03
CA VAL A 166 -23.44 -5.68 -6.39
C VAL A 166 -23.31 -5.77 -7.91
N THR A 167 -24.43 -5.86 -8.62
CA THR A 167 -24.45 -5.88 -10.09
C THR A 167 -23.94 -4.55 -10.67
N ALA A 168 -24.36 -3.42 -10.12
CA ALA A 168 -23.89 -2.09 -10.53
C ALA A 168 -22.41 -1.89 -10.24
N TYR A 169 -21.92 -2.39 -9.10
CA TYR A 169 -20.51 -2.32 -8.72
C TYR A 169 -19.57 -2.92 -9.77
N ALA A 170 -19.94 -4.03 -10.39
CA ALA A 170 -19.14 -4.67 -11.45
C ALA A 170 -18.89 -3.78 -12.66
N SER A 171 -19.74 -2.76 -12.87
CA SER A 171 -19.60 -1.78 -13.97
C SER A 171 -18.85 -0.51 -13.56
N ALA A 172 -18.69 -0.26 -12.24
CA ALA A 172 -18.05 0.95 -11.69
C ALA A 172 -17.21 0.59 -10.46
N LEU A 173 -16.10 -0.09 -10.70
CA LEU A 173 -15.23 -0.60 -9.64
C LEU A 173 -14.57 0.52 -8.83
N CYS A 174 -14.61 0.40 -7.53
CA CYS A 174 -13.91 1.28 -6.60
C CYS A 174 -13.64 0.55 -5.28
N VAL A 175 -12.73 1.07 -4.47
CA VAL A 175 -12.61 0.62 -3.08
C VAL A 175 -13.69 1.31 -2.26
N ARG A 176 -14.55 0.53 -1.62
CA ARG A 176 -15.66 1.05 -0.80
C ARG A 176 -15.83 0.21 0.45
N TYR A 177 -16.10 0.87 1.58
CA TYR A 177 -16.47 0.18 2.81
C TYR A 177 -17.95 -0.20 2.75
N VAL A 178 -18.24 -1.49 2.83
CA VAL A 178 -19.58 -2.04 2.56
C VAL A 178 -19.99 -3.06 3.61
N THR A 179 -21.30 -3.28 3.70
CA THR A 179 -21.89 -4.46 4.31
C THR A 179 -22.86 -5.10 3.32
N TYR A 180 -22.89 -6.41 3.29
CA TYR A 180 -23.82 -7.21 2.48
C TYR A 180 -24.11 -8.53 3.16
N LYS A 181 -25.18 -9.20 2.76
CA LYS A 181 -25.60 -10.47 3.32
C LYS A 181 -25.82 -11.51 2.24
N GLY A 182 -25.71 -12.76 2.64
CA GLY A 182 -25.95 -13.91 1.79
C GLY A 182 -25.52 -15.21 2.44
N GLU A 183 -25.71 -16.31 1.73
CA GLU A 183 -25.35 -17.66 2.19
C GLU A 183 -23.82 -17.87 2.08
N LEU A 184 -23.19 -18.28 3.19
CA LEU A 184 -21.77 -18.65 3.19
C LEU A 184 -21.56 -19.99 2.49
N ILE A 185 -20.70 -19.99 1.49
CA ILE A 185 -20.28 -21.19 0.75
C ILE A 185 -18.77 -21.37 0.91
N ILE A 186 -18.36 -22.52 1.43
CA ILE A 186 -16.94 -22.85 1.60
C ILE A 186 -16.54 -23.83 0.51
N GLY A 187 -15.54 -23.47 -0.27
CA GLY A 187 -14.97 -24.31 -1.32
C GLY A 187 -13.49 -24.57 -1.12
N THR A 188 -12.90 -25.24 -2.09
CA THR A 188 -11.45 -25.50 -2.12
C THR A 188 -10.92 -25.12 -3.50
N SER A 189 -9.83 -24.34 -3.53
CA SER A 189 -9.13 -24.00 -4.76
C SER A 189 -8.40 -25.20 -5.36
N GLY A 190 -7.99 -25.11 -6.61
CA GLY A 190 -7.14 -26.13 -7.25
C GLY A 190 -5.80 -26.37 -6.56
N SER A 191 -5.34 -25.41 -5.74
CA SER A 191 -4.13 -25.52 -4.90
C SER A 191 -4.40 -26.04 -3.48
N GLY A 192 -5.64 -26.43 -3.17
CA GLY A 192 -6.03 -26.98 -1.86
C GLY A 192 -6.36 -25.95 -0.78
N ASN A 193 -6.32 -24.65 -1.11
CA ASN A 193 -6.68 -23.58 -0.16
C ASN A 193 -8.19 -23.43 -0.06
N LYS A 194 -8.71 -23.14 1.14
CA LYS A 194 -10.11 -22.80 1.34
C LYS A 194 -10.46 -21.49 0.62
N ILE A 195 -11.67 -21.48 0.04
CA ILE A 195 -12.27 -20.31 -0.61
C ILE A 195 -13.59 -20.05 0.11
N TYR A 196 -13.84 -18.78 0.42
CA TYR A 196 -15.05 -18.35 1.11
C TYR A 196 -15.83 -17.42 0.19
N ASN A 197 -16.97 -17.90 -0.26
CA ASN A 197 -17.88 -17.17 -1.14
C ASN A 197 -19.20 -16.88 -0.42
N ILE A 198 -19.85 -15.81 -0.83
CA ILE A 198 -21.17 -15.42 -0.34
C ILE A 198 -22.12 -15.38 -1.51
N LYS A 199 -23.11 -16.26 -1.50
CA LYS A 199 -24.19 -16.22 -2.47
C LYS A 199 -25.20 -15.16 -2.07
N ILE A 200 -25.37 -14.16 -2.91
CA ILE A 200 -26.17 -12.97 -2.64
C ILE A 200 -27.46 -13.05 -3.46
N ASP A 201 -28.60 -12.82 -2.85
CA ASP A 201 -29.88 -12.79 -3.54
C ASP A 201 -29.98 -11.58 -4.48
N GLY A 202 -30.66 -11.77 -5.63
CA GLY A 202 -30.92 -10.71 -6.59
C GLY A 202 -29.74 -10.35 -7.51
N THR A 203 -28.70 -11.19 -7.54
CA THR A 203 -27.56 -11.02 -8.46
C THR A 203 -26.96 -12.37 -8.87
N ASP A 204 -26.34 -12.42 -10.06
CA ASP A 204 -25.53 -13.56 -10.51
C ASP A 204 -24.08 -13.50 -10.04
N LEU A 205 -23.69 -12.43 -9.32
CA LEU A 205 -22.37 -12.26 -8.77
C LEU A 205 -22.29 -12.85 -7.35
N GLN A 206 -21.13 -13.41 -7.03
CA GLN A 206 -20.83 -13.88 -5.68
C GLN A 206 -19.87 -12.92 -4.98
N GLY A 207 -20.07 -12.73 -3.68
CA GLY A 207 -19.03 -12.14 -2.83
C GLY A 207 -17.90 -13.15 -2.64
N ALA A 208 -16.66 -12.73 -2.77
CA ALA A 208 -15.49 -13.55 -2.47
C ALA A 208 -14.64 -12.86 -1.40
N ILE A 209 -14.41 -13.55 -0.28
CA ILE A 209 -13.58 -13.01 0.81
C ILE A 209 -12.13 -13.32 0.50
N SER A 210 -11.33 -12.29 0.24
CA SER A 210 -9.94 -12.42 -0.18
C SER A 210 -9.00 -12.62 0.99
N TYR A 211 -8.38 -13.79 1.07
CA TYR A 211 -7.33 -14.12 2.03
C TYR A 211 -7.65 -13.65 3.45
N PRO A 212 -8.77 -14.12 4.04
CA PRO A 212 -9.15 -13.74 5.40
C PRO A 212 -8.05 -14.13 6.38
N GLN A 213 -7.91 -13.36 7.44
CA GLN A 213 -7.02 -13.74 8.54
C GLN A 213 -7.51 -15.05 9.19
N THR A 214 -6.57 -15.85 9.64
CA THR A 214 -6.89 -17.13 10.29
C THR A 214 -7.84 -16.92 11.47
N GLY A 215 -8.94 -17.65 11.48
CA GLY A 215 -9.96 -17.59 12.53
C GLY A 215 -10.96 -16.43 12.42
N LEU A 216 -10.89 -15.62 11.35
CA LEU A 216 -11.88 -14.56 11.10
C LEU A 216 -13.25 -15.13 10.72
N ILE A 217 -13.28 -16.23 9.97
CA ILE A 217 -14.50 -16.84 9.49
C ILE A 217 -14.85 -18.04 10.37
N ASP A 218 -16.03 -18.03 10.95
CA ASP A 218 -16.59 -19.21 11.62
C ASP A 218 -17.14 -20.16 10.55
N GLU A 219 -16.42 -21.24 10.28
CA GLU A 219 -16.79 -22.23 9.26
C GLU A 219 -18.05 -23.05 9.62
N SER A 220 -18.47 -23.03 10.88
CA SER A 220 -19.73 -23.67 11.28
C SER A 220 -20.97 -22.97 10.73
N LEU A 221 -20.79 -21.76 10.16
CA LEU A 221 -21.83 -20.99 9.50
C LEU A 221 -22.01 -21.36 8.02
N GLU A 222 -21.29 -22.37 7.51
CA GLU A 222 -21.48 -22.85 6.13
C GLU A 222 -22.94 -23.19 5.85
N GLY A 223 -23.47 -22.70 4.74
CA GLY A 223 -24.87 -22.86 4.34
C GLY A 223 -25.86 -21.93 5.06
N GLN A 224 -25.39 -21.06 5.96
CA GLN A 224 -26.24 -20.12 6.67
C GLN A 224 -26.13 -18.69 6.07
N GLU A 225 -27.18 -17.91 6.25
CA GLU A 225 -27.11 -16.48 5.93
C GLU A 225 -26.18 -15.77 6.92
N VAL A 226 -25.19 -15.06 6.38
CA VAL A 226 -24.21 -14.27 7.14
C VAL A 226 -24.21 -12.82 6.66
N ILE A 227 -23.73 -11.92 7.53
CA ILE A 227 -23.48 -10.54 7.20
C ILE A 227 -21.95 -10.35 7.10
N VAL A 228 -21.50 -9.84 5.96
CA VAL A 228 -20.10 -9.51 5.72
C VAL A 228 -19.94 -8.01 5.75
N THR A 229 -18.95 -7.52 6.50
CA THR A 229 -18.56 -6.11 6.51
C THR A 229 -17.08 -6.01 6.16
N GLY A 230 -16.73 -5.20 5.17
CA GLY A 230 -15.37 -5.08 4.69
C GLY A 230 -15.21 -4.05 3.57
N TYR A 231 -14.04 -4.06 2.94
CA TYR A 231 -13.77 -3.19 1.81
C TYR A 231 -13.80 -3.97 0.51
N THR A 232 -14.51 -3.45 -0.49
CA THR A 232 -14.45 -3.99 -1.85
C THR A 232 -13.08 -3.70 -2.46
N ILE A 233 -12.51 -4.69 -3.15
CA ILE A 233 -11.18 -4.59 -3.79
C ILE A 233 -11.21 -5.03 -5.26
N GLY A 234 -12.34 -4.87 -5.92
CA GLY A 234 -12.53 -5.15 -7.34
C GLY A 234 -13.46 -6.33 -7.63
N ALA A 235 -13.61 -6.62 -8.91
CA ALA A 235 -14.43 -7.75 -9.38
C ALA A 235 -13.75 -8.43 -10.58
N PHE A 236 -13.88 -9.75 -10.65
CA PHE A 236 -13.38 -10.57 -11.74
C PHE A 236 -14.14 -11.90 -11.79
N ASN A 237 -14.46 -12.37 -13.00
CA ASN A 237 -15.03 -13.71 -13.24
C ASN A 237 -16.25 -14.03 -12.35
N LYS A 238 -17.28 -13.16 -12.41
CA LYS A 238 -18.51 -13.25 -11.61
C LYS A 238 -18.35 -13.18 -10.09
N ASN A 239 -17.18 -12.83 -9.60
CA ASN A 239 -16.97 -12.52 -8.19
C ASN A 239 -16.66 -11.04 -8.00
N PHE A 240 -17.22 -10.44 -6.95
CA PHE A 240 -16.64 -9.23 -6.39
C PHE A 240 -15.90 -9.59 -5.10
N TYR A 241 -14.77 -8.94 -4.90
CA TYR A 241 -13.83 -9.30 -3.84
C TYR A 241 -13.89 -8.31 -2.69
N THR A 242 -13.86 -8.83 -1.46
CA THR A 242 -13.79 -8.04 -0.23
C THR A 242 -12.66 -8.52 0.68
N ILE A 243 -12.13 -7.61 1.45
CA ILE A 243 -11.20 -7.86 2.56
C ILE A 243 -11.80 -7.36 3.86
#